data_b50bb49b5cacfd6f4c29e5f669986981
#
_entry.id   b50bb49b5cacfd6f4c29e5f669986981
#
_cell.length_a   1.000
_cell.length_b   1.000
_cell.length_c   1.000
_cell.angle_alpha   90.00
_cell.angle_beta   90.00
_cell.angle_gamma   90.00
#
_symmetry.space_group_name_H-M   'P 1'
#
loop_
_entity.id
_entity.type
_entity.pdbx_description
1 polymer ?
#
loop_
_entity_poly.entity_id
_entity_poly.type
_entity_poly.pdbx_seq_one_letter_code
_entity_poly.pdbx_strand_id
1 'polypeptide(L)'
;MSYYINDSFSNNTNAWSNLLEELFSDSLFDTVESKRRANIISREKEVEIQLECPGFTKEDIELSFEKGALKVVCTPKETVEEKYLHEQFVSTQSTNLFTLKDELDSSKIKATCRDGILYINIPRKKQKTKRIEIS
;
A
#
# COMPACT_ATOMS: atom_id res chain seq x y z
N MET A 1 15.96 2.09 -4.84
CA MET A 1 15.63 1.79 -6.20
C MET A 1 14.42 2.48 -6.77
N SER A 2 13.44 2.75 -5.98
CA SER A 2 12.23 3.44 -6.39
C SER A 2 12.42 4.93 -6.70
N TYR A 3 13.55 5.48 -6.39
CA TYR A 3 13.79 6.91 -6.52
C TYR A 3 13.91 7.40 -7.93
N TYR A 4 14.08 6.51 -8.86
CA TYR A 4 14.16 6.88 -10.27
C TYR A 4 12.83 7.35 -10.84
N ILE A 5 11.77 6.92 -10.23
CA ILE A 5 10.43 7.40 -10.55
C ILE A 5 10.30 8.86 -10.17
N ASN A 6 11.01 9.25 -9.11
CA ASN A 6 10.90 10.58 -8.55
C ASN A 6 11.52 11.66 -9.43
N ASP A 7 12.56 11.34 -10.17
CA ASP A 7 13.18 12.33 -11.04
C ASP A 7 12.25 12.80 -12.15
N SER A 8 11.43 11.89 -12.66
CA SER A 8 10.43 12.25 -13.65
C SER A 8 9.27 13.04 -13.04
N PHE A 9 8.96 12.77 -11.79
CA PHE A 9 7.91 13.48 -11.07
C PHE A 9 8.36 14.82 -10.52
N SER A 10 9.60 14.93 -10.08
CA SER A 10 10.11 16.17 -9.51
C SER A 10 10.22 17.29 -10.53
N ASN A 11 10.43 16.92 -11.78
CA ASN A 11 10.46 17.90 -12.87
C ASN A 11 9.06 18.34 -13.32
N ASN A 12 8.06 17.62 -12.93
CA ASN A 12 6.68 17.96 -13.22
C ASN A 12 5.97 18.32 -11.91
N THR A 13 6.41 19.43 -11.35
CA THR A 13 5.87 19.96 -10.09
C THR A 13 4.42 20.38 -10.24
N ASN A 14 3.55 19.43 -10.30
CA ASN A 14 2.14 19.73 -10.11
C ASN A 14 1.80 19.51 -8.64
N ALA A 15 0.82 20.26 -8.16
CA ALA A 15 0.33 20.18 -6.79
C ALA A 15 -0.08 18.76 -6.38
N TRP A 16 -0.29 17.91 -7.36
CA TRP A 16 -0.75 16.56 -7.21
C TRP A 16 0.34 15.61 -6.71
N SER A 17 1.57 15.71 -7.23
CA SER A 17 2.68 14.90 -6.73
C SER A 17 3.10 15.32 -5.33
N ASN A 18 3.08 16.62 -5.03
CA ASN A 18 3.34 17.11 -3.69
C ASN A 18 2.29 16.66 -2.68
N LEU A 19 1.04 16.65 -3.11
CA LEU A 19 -0.06 16.16 -2.29
C LEU A 19 0.08 14.67 -1.98
N LEU A 20 0.55 13.90 -2.95
CA LEU A 20 0.81 12.47 -2.77
C LEU A 20 1.96 12.21 -1.81
N GLU A 21 3.04 12.96 -1.91
CA GLU A 21 4.16 12.85 -0.98
C GLU A 21 3.72 13.18 0.46
N GLU A 22 2.89 14.19 0.60
CA GLU A 22 2.31 14.56 1.89
C GLU A 22 1.34 13.51 2.41
N LEU A 23 0.55 12.91 1.51
CA LEU A 23 -0.40 11.85 1.83
C LEU A 23 0.27 10.55 2.27
N PHE A 24 1.39 10.23 1.65
CA PHE A 24 2.09 8.97 1.83
C PHE A 24 3.54 9.22 2.25
N SER A 25 3.72 10.13 3.21
CA SER A 25 5.02 10.44 3.76
C SER A 25 5.62 9.27 4.52
N ASP A 26 6.92 9.34 4.77
CA ASP A 26 7.67 8.30 5.47
C ASP A 26 7.06 7.85 6.79
N SER A 27 6.29 8.71 7.44
CA SER A 27 5.58 8.37 8.67
C SER A 27 4.57 7.23 8.53
N LEU A 28 4.10 6.96 7.31
CA LEU A 28 3.23 5.82 7.05
C LEU A 28 3.93 4.48 7.22
N PHE A 29 5.24 4.49 7.07
CA PHE A 29 6.04 3.29 7.03
C PHE A 29 6.89 3.09 8.29
N ASP A 30 6.77 3.98 9.26
CA ASP A 30 7.71 4.11 10.38
C ASP A 30 7.62 3.08 11.48
N THR A 31 6.54 2.35 11.57
CA THR A 31 6.22 1.70 12.83
C THR A 31 6.53 0.23 12.87
N VAL A 32 7.26 -0.31 11.89
CA VAL A 32 7.34 -1.76 11.78
C VAL A 32 8.73 -2.28 11.52
N GLU A 33 9.07 -3.34 12.23
CA GLU A 33 10.37 -3.98 12.18
C GLU A 33 10.73 -4.56 10.80
N SER A 34 9.74 -5.03 10.08
CA SER A 34 9.95 -5.58 8.74
C SER A 34 8.84 -5.07 7.82
N LYS A 35 9.25 -4.42 6.76
CA LYS A 35 8.34 -3.88 5.75
C LYS A 35 8.65 -4.48 4.40
N ARG A 36 7.62 -4.65 3.60
CA ARG A 36 7.77 -4.99 2.19
C ARG A 36 7.69 -3.74 1.36
N ARG A 37 8.35 -3.75 0.23
CA ARG A 37 8.34 -2.62 -0.69
C ARG A 37 6.96 -2.48 -1.32
N ALA A 38 6.53 -1.26 -1.47
CA ALA A 38 5.23 -0.95 -2.03
C ALA A 38 5.31 0.21 -3.02
N ASN A 39 4.51 0.12 -4.06
CA ASN A 39 4.23 1.23 -4.94
C ASN A 39 2.83 1.75 -4.65
N ILE A 40 2.65 3.03 -4.71
CA ILE A 40 1.35 3.65 -4.54
C ILE A 40 1.02 4.45 -5.78
N ILE A 41 -0.08 4.12 -6.43
CA ILE A 41 -0.50 4.74 -7.67
C ILE A 41 -1.78 5.50 -7.42
N SER A 42 -1.76 6.79 -7.71
CA SER A 42 -2.94 7.62 -7.64
C SER A 42 -3.60 7.68 -9.00
N ARG A 43 -4.86 7.30 -9.03
CA ARG A 43 -5.70 7.43 -10.21
C ARG A 43 -6.84 8.38 -9.91
N GLU A 44 -7.56 8.79 -10.93
CA GLU A 44 -8.67 9.75 -10.77
C GLU A 44 -9.74 9.24 -9.80
N LYS A 45 -10.08 7.97 -9.88
CA LYS A 45 -11.18 7.38 -9.10
C LYS A 45 -10.74 6.50 -7.94
N GLU A 46 -9.49 6.12 -7.91
CA GLU A 46 -8.98 5.20 -6.90
C GLU A 46 -7.50 5.39 -6.63
N VAL A 47 -7.06 4.87 -5.51
CA VAL A 47 -5.64 4.69 -5.21
C VAL A 47 -5.36 3.20 -5.21
N GLU A 48 -4.27 2.80 -5.84
CA GLU A 48 -3.81 1.42 -5.84
C GLU A 48 -2.50 1.30 -5.09
N ILE A 49 -2.44 0.37 -4.15
CA ILE A 49 -1.21 0.00 -3.47
C ILE A 49 -0.77 -1.35 -4.05
N GLN A 50 0.46 -1.41 -4.50
CA GLN A 50 1.09 -2.64 -4.98
C GLN A 50 2.15 -3.04 -3.98
N LEU A 51 1.92 -4.12 -3.26
CA LEU A 51 2.84 -4.60 -2.23
C LEU A 51 3.56 -5.85 -2.72
N GLU A 52 4.87 -5.83 -2.63
CA GLU A 52 5.71 -6.97 -2.96
C GLU A 52 5.50 -8.09 -1.94
N CYS A 53 5.05 -9.26 -2.42
CA CYS A 53 4.83 -10.42 -1.54
C CYS A 53 5.17 -11.74 -2.24
N PRO A 54 6.42 -11.88 -2.74
CA PRO A 54 6.81 -13.10 -3.44
C PRO A 54 6.76 -14.29 -2.50
N GLY A 55 6.21 -15.40 -2.97
CA GLY A 55 6.10 -16.63 -2.20
C GLY A 55 4.92 -16.69 -1.23
N PHE A 56 4.13 -15.63 -1.13
CA PHE A 56 2.93 -15.61 -0.30
C PHE A 56 1.68 -15.85 -1.14
N THR A 57 0.72 -16.53 -0.55
CA THR A 57 -0.61 -16.70 -1.12
C THR A 57 -1.60 -15.84 -0.34
N LYS A 58 -2.82 -15.74 -0.82
CA LYS A 58 -3.86 -14.96 -0.13
C LYS A 58 -4.12 -15.43 1.30
N GLU A 59 -3.90 -16.71 1.56
CA GLU A 59 -4.08 -17.30 2.90
C GLU A 59 -3.01 -16.85 3.89
N ASP A 60 -1.87 -16.41 3.37
CA ASP A 60 -0.73 -15.95 4.17
C ASP A 60 -0.79 -14.46 4.48
N ILE A 61 -1.75 -13.75 3.88
CA ILE A 61 -1.84 -12.29 3.96
C ILE A 61 -3.13 -11.91 4.68
N GLU A 62 -2.99 -11.09 5.69
CA GLU A 62 -4.11 -10.54 6.44
C GLU A 62 -4.17 -9.03 6.25
N LEU A 63 -5.35 -8.55 5.87
CA LEU A 63 -5.65 -7.14 5.74
C LEU A 63 -6.63 -6.73 6.81
N SER A 64 -6.34 -5.65 7.50
CA SER A 64 -7.27 -5.07 8.46
C SER A 64 -7.24 -3.55 8.36
N PHE A 65 -8.40 -2.95 8.62
CA PHE A 65 -8.51 -1.50 8.66
C PHE A 65 -9.06 -1.08 10.00
N GLU A 66 -8.30 -0.28 10.72
CA GLU A 66 -8.66 0.20 12.04
C GLU A 66 -8.08 1.58 12.28
N LYS A 67 -8.89 2.46 12.87
CA LYS A 67 -8.47 3.83 13.23
C LYS A 67 -7.81 4.62 12.09
N GLY A 68 -8.38 4.48 10.90
CA GLY A 68 -7.87 5.19 9.73
C GLY A 68 -6.62 4.60 9.11
N ALA A 69 -6.15 3.46 9.59
CA ALA A 69 -4.96 2.80 9.07
C ALA A 69 -5.27 1.43 8.48
N LEU A 70 -4.74 1.19 7.29
CA LEU A 70 -4.76 -0.12 6.66
C LEU A 70 -3.50 -0.88 7.06
N LYS A 71 -3.68 -2.03 7.68
CA LYS A 71 -2.60 -2.89 8.11
C LYS A 71 -2.55 -4.14 7.23
N VAL A 72 -1.36 -4.42 6.71
CA VAL A 72 -1.10 -5.60 5.89
C VAL A 72 -0.08 -6.46 6.59
N VAL A 73 -0.47 -7.65 7.00
CA VAL A 73 0.43 -8.62 7.64
C VAL A 73 0.64 -9.80 6.71
N CYS A 74 1.88 -10.06 6.38
CA CYS A 74 2.28 -11.25 5.63
C CYS A 74 3.00 -12.20 6.56
N THR A 75 2.47 -13.40 6.72
CA THR A 75 3.05 -14.42 7.59
C THR A 75 3.51 -15.60 6.75
N PRO A 76 4.81 -15.95 6.79
CA PRO A 76 5.29 -17.09 6.02
C PRO A 76 4.68 -18.40 6.55
N LYS A 77 4.52 -19.36 5.65
CA LYS A 77 4.09 -20.71 6.02
C LYS A 77 5.14 -21.34 6.93
N GLU A 78 4.67 -22.20 7.84
CA GLU A 78 5.59 -22.99 8.67
C GLU A 78 6.51 -23.80 7.76
N THR A 79 7.81 -23.59 7.95
CA THR A 79 8.83 -24.30 7.19
C THR A 79 9.12 -25.65 7.83
N VAL A 80 9.13 -26.68 7.01
CA VAL A 80 9.76 -27.95 7.38
C VAL A 80 11.26 -27.68 7.48
N GLU A 81 11.92 -28.19 8.53
CA GLU A 81 13.36 -28.05 8.66
C GLU A 81 14.06 -28.67 7.44
N GLU A 82 14.68 -27.80 6.66
CA GLU A 82 15.47 -28.19 5.50
C GLU A 82 16.94 -27.93 5.77
N LYS A 83 17.78 -28.81 5.28
CA LYS A 83 19.23 -28.62 5.34
C LYS A 83 19.70 -27.91 4.09
N TYR A 84 19.85 -26.58 4.18
CA TYR A 84 20.35 -25.79 3.07
C TYR A 84 21.86 -25.96 2.91
N LEU A 85 22.30 -26.20 1.69
CA LEU A 85 23.72 -26.08 1.34
C LEU A 85 24.11 -24.61 1.17
N HIS A 86 23.17 -23.80 0.78
CA HIS A 86 23.34 -22.36 0.60
C HIS A 86 22.00 -21.69 0.72
N GLU A 87 21.89 -20.68 1.56
CA GLU A 87 20.67 -19.94 1.78
C GLU A 87 20.94 -18.45 1.66
N GLN A 88 20.29 -17.78 0.72
CA GLN A 88 20.48 -16.35 0.50
C GLN A 88 19.30 -15.51 0.96
N PHE A 89 18.14 -16.11 1.13
CA PHE A 89 16.99 -15.38 1.65
C PHE A 89 16.16 -16.25 2.58
N VAL A 90 15.52 -15.59 3.51
CA VAL A 90 14.57 -16.21 4.43
C VAL A 90 13.26 -15.42 4.34
N SER A 91 12.16 -16.14 4.23
CA SER A 91 10.85 -15.50 4.26
C SER A 91 10.50 -15.16 5.70
N THR A 92 10.31 -13.88 5.97
CA THR A 92 10.00 -13.39 7.31
C THR A 92 8.62 -12.76 7.37
N GLN A 93 8.05 -12.74 8.56
CA GLN A 93 6.82 -12.01 8.80
C GLN A 93 7.05 -10.51 8.61
N SER A 94 6.11 -9.86 7.97
CA SER A 94 6.17 -8.42 7.72
C SER A 94 4.85 -7.76 8.00
N THR A 95 4.92 -6.51 8.40
CA THR A 95 3.73 -5.68 8.62
C THR A 95 3.93 -4.34 7.94
N ASN A 96 3.00 -3.96 7.09
CA ASN A 96 2.94 -2.64 6.49
C ASN A 96 1.71 -1.91 7.01
N LEU A 97 1.88 -0.63 7.32
CA LEU A 97 0.78 0.25 7.74
C LEU A 97 0.64 1.40 6.76
N PHE A 98 -0.57 1.65 6.32
CA PHE A 98 -0.90 2.77 5.44
C PHE A 98 -2.00 3.60 6.06
N THR A 99 -1.73 4.84 6.37
CA THR A 99 -2.75 5.75 6.85
C THR A 99 -3.58 6.25 5.67
N LEU A 100 -4.88 6.04 5.73
CA LEU A 100 -5.78 6.45 4.67
C LEU A 100 -6.47 7.76 5.05
N LYS A 101 -6.49 8.71 4.11
CA LYS A 101 -7.22 9.96 4.31
C LYS A 101 -8.72 9.76 4.14
N ASP A 102 -9.49 10.67 4.70
CA ASP A 102 -10.96 10.63 4.69
C ASP A 102 -11.56 10.65 3.28
N GLU A 103 -10.84 11.16 2.30
CA GLU A 103 -11.28 11.15 0.91
C GLU A 103 -11.29 9.77 0.25
N LEU A 104 -10.66 8.79 0.89
CA LEU A 104 -10.65 7.41 0.43
C LEU A 104 -11.76 6.62 1.12
N ASP A 105 -12.44 5.79 0.34
CA ASP A 105 -13.53 4.98 0.86
C ASP A 105 -13.02 3.65 1.39
N SER A 106 -12.75 3.60 2.67
CA SER A 106 -12.23 2.41 3.34
C SER A 106 -13.22 1.25 3.38
N SER A 107 -14.51 1.52 3.18
CA SER A 107 -15.53 0.47 3.16
C SER A 107 -15.54 -0.34 1.87
N LYS A 108 -14.87 0.15 0.83
CA LYS A 108 -14.85 -0.46 -0.50
C LYS A 108 -13.46 -0.92 -0.94
N ILE A 109 -12.60 -1.20 0.00
CA ILE A 109 -11.25 -1.71 -0.29
C ILE A 109 -11.36 -3.10 -0.90
N LYS A 110 -10.65 -3.31 -2.00
CA LYS A 110 -10.52 -4.61 -2.64
C LYS A 110 -9.05 -4.98 -2.74
N ALA A 111 -8.76 -6.24 -2.57
CA ALA A 111 -7.40 -6.74 -2.67
C ALA A 111 -7.34 -8.03 -3.49
N THR A 112 -6.30 -8.14 -4.29
CA THR A 112 -6.05 -9.32 -5.12
C THR A 112 -4.56 -9.65 -5.06
N CYS A 113 -4.24 -10.92 -4.79
CA CYS A 113 -2.87 -11.38 -4.80
C CYS A 113 -2.62 -12.21 -6.06
N ARG A 114 -1.64 -11.77 -6.86
CA ARG A 114 -1.24 -12.51 -8.07
C ARG A 114 0.20 -12.20 -8.43
N ASP A 115 0.88 -13.17 -8.97
CA ASP A 115 2.25 -13.02 -9.49
C ASP A 115 3.23 -12.39 -8.49
N GLY A 116 3.07 -12.69 -7.20
CA GLY A 116 3.94 -12.18 -6.15
C GLY A 116 3.68 -10.73 -5.75
N ILE A 117 2.58 -10.15 -6.19
CA ILE A 117 2.17 -8.78 -5.87
C ILE A 117 0.77 -8.78 -5.28
N LEU A 118 0.61 -8.08 -4.18
CA LEU A 118 -0.70 -7.79 -3.61
C LEU A 118 -1.17 -6.44 -4.13
N TYR A 119 -2.27 -6.45 -4.85
CA TYR A 119 -2.91 -5.26 -5.40
C TYR A 119 -4.06 -4.86 -4.48
N ILE A 120 -3.97 -3.67 -3.90
CA ILE A 120 -5.01 -3.14 -3.00
C ILE A 120 -5.59 -1.91 -3.68
N ASN A 121 -6.87 -1.95 -3.99
CA ASN A 121 -7.58 -0.85 -4.63
C ASN A 121 -8.52 -0.17 -3.63
N ILE A 122 -8.35 1.12 -3.48
CA ILE A 122 -9.12 1.92 -2.55
C ILE A 122 -9.80 3.02 -3.34
N PRO A 123 -11.13 2.94 -3.53
CA PRO A 123 -11.85 3.97 -4.26
C PRO A 123 -11.86 5.31 -3.52
N ARG A 124 -11.93 6.38 -4.27
CA ARG A 124 -12.17 7.70 -3.70
C ARG A 124 -13.65 7.87 -3.42
N LYS A 125 -13.97 8.57 -2.36
CA LYS A 125 -15.35 8.93 -2.06
C LYS A 125 -15.87 9.84 -3.14
N LYS A 126 -17.13 9.65 -3.52
CA LYS A 126 -17.79 10.56 -4.44
C LYS A 126 -17.95 11.91 -3.77
N GLN A 127 -17.39 12.94 -4.40
CA GLN A 127 -17.60 14.30 -3.94
C GLN A 127 -19.04 14.70 -4.26
N LYS A 128 -19.79 15.04 -3.21
CA LYS A 128 -21.11 15.63 -3.38
C LYS A 128 -20.93 17.11 -3.66
N THR A 129 -21.20 17.50 -4.87
CA THR A 129 -21.25 18.91 -5.22
C THR A 129 -22.46 19.53 -4.54
N LYS A 130 -22.21 20.46 -3.62
CA LYS A 130 -23.29 21.20 -2.98
C LYS A 130 -23.52 22.48 -3.77
N ARG A 131 -24.70 22.60 -4.35
CA ARG A 131 -25.11 23.82 -5.01
C ARG A 131 -25.54 24.84 -3.95
N ILE A 132 -24.92 26.00 -3.98
CA ILE A 132 -25.23 27.08 -3.06
C ILE A 132 -26.09 28.11 -3.82
N GLU A 133 -27.29 28.36 -3.33
CA GLU A 133 -28.11 29.40 -3.87
C GLU A 133 -27.72 30.77 -3.29
N ILE A 134 -27.60 31.73 -4.16
CA ILE A 134 -27.31 33.12 -3.79
C ILE A 134 -28.64 33.86 -3.65
N SER A 135 -28.88 34.37 -2.46
CA SER A 135 -30.05 35.19 -2.18
C SER A 135 -29.75 36.68 -2.36
#